data_a16ac700464c71ba70f745f23d7be618
#
_entry.id   a16ac700464c71ba70f745f23d7be618
#
_cell.length_a   1.000
_cell.length_b   1.000
_cell.length_c   1.000
_cell.angle_alpha   90.00
_cell.angle_beta   90.00
_cell.angle_gamma   90.00
#
_symmetry.space_group_name_H-M   'P 1'
#
loop_
_entity.id
_entity.type
_entity.pdbx_description
1 polymer ?
#
loop_
_entity_poly.entity_id
_entity_poly.type
_entity_poly.pdbx_seq_one_letter_code
_entity_poly.pdbx_strand_id
1 'polypeptide(L)' 'MAEQLHNRLRELREARGLTQGQLAELVGVSRKTINTVENGIYVPSTVIALKLARALDEPVERLFSLTE' A
#
# COMPACT_ATOMS: atom_id res chain seq x y z
N MET A 1 -18.83 14.99 -5.76
CA MET A 1 -17.40 15.02 -6.00
C MET A 1 -16.76 13.78 -5.39
N ALA A 2 -15.94 13.11 -6.15
CA ALA A 2 -15.31 11.87 -5.68
C ALA A 2 -14.14 12.19 -4.76
N GLU A 3 -14.07 11.49 -3.66
CA GLU A 3 -12.91 11.54 -2.80
C GLU A 3 -11.79 10.71 -3.42
N GLN A 4 -10.56 11.12 -3.20
CA GLN A 4 -9.41 10.40 -3.67
C GLN A 4 -8.71 9.75 -2.49
N LEU A 5 -8.13 8.60 -2.77
CA LEU A 5 -7.34 7.89 -1.77
C LEU A 5 -5.91 8.40 -1.83
N HIS A 6 -5.45 8.91 -0.69
CA HIS A 6 -4.06 9.26 -0.52
C HIS A 6 -3.34 8.07 0.08
N ASN A 7 -2.14 7.72 -0.41
CA ASN A 7 -1.41 6.62 0.18
C ASN A 7 0.06 6.96 0.39
N ARG A 8 0.60 6.41 1.45
CA ARG A 8 2.00 6.57 1.83
C ARG A 8 2.74 5.24 1.72
N LEU A 9 2.23 4.36 0.88
CA LEU A 9 2.75 3.01 0.81
C LEU A 9 4.23 2.99 0.46
N ARG A 10 4.63 3.74 -0.57
CA ARG A 10 6.03 3.78 -0.97
C ARG A 10 6.92 4.29 0.16
N GLU A 11 6.49 5.37 0.80
CA GLU A 11 7.26 5.99 1.88
C GLU A 11 7.49 5.00 3.01
N LEU A 12 6.44 4.32 3.44
CA LEU A 12 6.53 3.39 4.56
C LEU A 12 7.26 2.10 4.16
N ARG A 13 7.12 1.68 2.90
CA ARG A 13 7.87 0.54 2.37
C ARG A 13 9.36 0.83 2.37
N GLU A 14 9.75 2.00 1.86
CA GLU A 14 11.15 2.38 1.80
C GLU A 14 11.75 2.58 3.18
N ALA A 15 10.96 3.09 4.13
CA ALA A 15 11.38 3.24 5.51
C ALA A 15 11.73 1.89 6.14
N ARG A 16 11.13 0.80 5.64
CA ARG A 16 11.43 -0.56 6.10
C ARG A 16 12.54 -1.23 5.28
N GLY A 17 13.12 -0.52 4.31
CA GLY A 17 14.18 -1.07 3.48
C GLY A 17 13.71 -2.15 2.52
N LEU A 18 12.41 -2.17 2.16
CA LEU A 18 11.85 -3.19 1.30
C LEU A 18 11.72 -2.69 -0.13
N THR A 19 12.03 -3.56 -1.09
CA THR A 19 11.71 -3.32 -2.49
C THR A 19 10.24 -3.62 -2.74
N GLN A 20 9.72 -3.17 -3.88
CA GLN A 20 8.35 -3.52 -4.28
C GLN A 20 8.17 -5.03 -4.36
N GLY A 21 9.16 -5.73 -4.93
CA GLY A 21 9.10 -7.18 -5.03
C GLY A 21 9.09 -7.88 -3.69
N GLN A 22 9.89 -7.39 -2.74
CA GLN A 22 9.92 -7.97 -1.41
C GLN A 22 8.58 -7.78 -0.69
N LEU A 23 8.01 -6.59 -0.78
CA LEU A 23 6.70 -6.35 -0.17
C LEU A 23 5.62 -7.20 -0.83
N ALA A 24 5.66 -7.30 -2.16
CA ALA A 24 4.70 -8.13 -2.90
C ALA A 24 4.75 -9.57 -2.41
N GLU A 25 5.95 -10.11 -2.20
CA GLU A 25 6.13 -11.47 -1.72
C GLU A 25 5.53 -11.65 -0.32
N LEU A 26 5.78 -10.68 0.57
CA LEU A 26 5.24 -10.75 1.92
C LEU A 26 3.72 -10.72 1.96
N VAL A 27 3.12 -10.00 1.03
CA VAL A 27 1.66 -9.82 0.98
C VAL A 27 0.98 -10.90 0.14
N GLY A 28 1.74 -11.54 -0.75
CA GLY A 28 1.19 -12.58 -1.62
C GLY A 28 0.50 -12.01 -2.85
N VAL A 29 1.01 -10.89 -3.37
CA VAL A 29 0.49 -10.28 -4.60
C VAL A 29 1.66 -10.09 -5.56
N SER A 30 1.35 -9.66 -6.80
CA SER A 30 2.40 -9.41 -7.77
C SER A 30 3.09 -8.06 -7.48
N ARG A 31 4.33 -7.94 -7.95
CA ARG A 31 5.05 -6.67 -7.88
C ARG A 31 4.27 -5.56 -8.61
N LYS A 32 3.61 -5.91 -9.72
CA LYS A 32 2.80 -4.96 -10.47
C LYS A 32 1.67 -4.40 -9.60
N THR A 33 1.07 -5.23 -8.76
CA THR A 33 0.02 -4.78 -7.86
C THR A 33 0.56 -3.72 -6.90
N ILE A 34 1.74 -3.95 -6.30
CA ILE A 34 2.34 -2.96 -5.42
C ILE A 34 2.62 -1.66 -6.17
N ASN A 35 3.18 -1.77 -7.37
CA ASN A 35 3.51 -0.60 -8.18
C ASN A 35 2.25 0.23 -8.49
N THR A 36 1.17 -0.42 -8.91
CA THR A 36 -0.06 0.30 -9.28
C THR A 36 -0.74 0.91 -8.06
N VAL A 37 -0.65 0.25 -6.89
CA VAL A 37 -1.18 0.85 -5.66
C VAL A 37 -0.37 2.09 -5.30
N GLU A 38 0.96 2.00 -5.32
CA GLU A 38 1.81 3.13 -4.96
C GLU A 38 1.59 4.34 -5.86
N ASN A 39 1.29 4.09 -7.13
CA ASN A 39 1.08 5.16 -8.10
C ASN A 39 -0.36 5.66 -8.17
N GLY A 40 -1.23 5.16 -7.29
CA GLY A 40 -2.61 5.62 -7.21
C GLY A 40 -3.48 5.15 -8.37
N ILE A 41 -3.03 4.18 -9.15
CA ILE A 41 -3.78 3.65 -10.29
C ILE A 41 -4.80 2.62 -9.84
N TYR A 42 -4.45 1.84 -8.83
CA TYR A 42 -5.29 0.76 -8.32
C TYR A 42 -5.58 0.99 -6.84
N VAL A 43 -6.88 0.96 -6.49
CA VAL A 43 -7.31 1.03 -5.10
C VAL A 43 -7.38 -0.41 -4.59
N PRO A 44 -6.57 -0.79 -3.59
CA PRO A 44 -6.55 -2.18 -3.15
C PRO A 44 -7.85 -2.57 -2.46
N SER A 45 -8.15 -3.85 -2.49
CA SER A 45 -9.24 -4.39 -1.70
C SER A 45 -8.93 -4.20 -0.22
N THR A 46 -9.96 -4.29 0.62
CA THR A 46 -9.77 -4.21 2.06
C THR A 46 -8.80 -5.29 2.55
N VAL A 47 -8.88 -6.50 1.98
CA VAL A 47 -7.98 -7.58 2.37
C VAL A 47 -6.53 -7.23 2.07
N ILE A 48 -6.28 -6.74 0.86
CA ILE A 48 -4.91 -6.36 0.47
C ILE A 48 -4.41 -5.19 1.33
N ALA A 49 -5.27 -4.20 1.58
CA ALA A 49 -4.89 -3.05 2.41
C ALA A 49 -4.48 -3.49 3.82
N LEU A 50 -5.23 -4.40 4.42
CA LEU A 50 -4.92 -4.91 5.74
C LEU A 50 -3.64 -5.74 5.75
N LYS A 51 -3.41 -6.53 4.69
CA LYS A 51 -2.16 -7.29 4.56
C LYS A 51 -0.95 -6.39 4.42
N LEU A 52 -1.09 -5.30 3.67
CA LEU A 52 -0.01 -4.32 3.53
C LEU A 52 0.31 -3.68 4.87
N ALA A 53 -0.71 -3.29 5.62
CA ALA A 53 -0.52 -2.69 6.94
C ALA A 53 0.18 -3.66 7.88
N ARG A 54 -0.21 -4.93 7.85
CA ARG A 54 0.41 -5.94 8.69
C ARG A 54 1.87 -6.16 8.31
N ALA A 55 2.16 -6.24 7.00
CA ALA A 55 3.52 -6.47 6.53
C ALA A 55 4.46 -5.33 6.91
N LEU A 56 3.93 -4.11 6.96
CA LEU A 56 4.72 -2.93 7.31
C LEU A 56 4.64 -2.57 8.79
N ASP A 57 3.87 -3.34 9.56
CA ASP A 57 3.67 -3.11 10.99
C ASP A 57 3.20 -1.67 11.25
N GLU A 58 2.21 -1.24 10.49
CA GLU A 58 1.61 0.09 10.59
C GLU A 58 0.09 -0.04 10.60
N PRO A 59 -0.63 0.87 11.28
CA PRO A 59 -2.07 0.88 11.13
C PRO A 59 -2.46 1.25 9.71
N VAL A 60 -3.56 0.70 9.22
CA VAL A 60 -3.98 0.91 7.84
C VAL A 60 -4.24 2.40 7.56
N GLU A 61 -4.67 3.14 8.56
CA GLU A 61 -4.95 4.57 8.42
C GLU A 61 -3.67 5.40 8.18
N ARG A 62 -2.52 4.84 8.53
CA ARG A 62 -1.26 5.51 8.25
C ARG A 62 -0.83 5.30 6.80
N LEU A 63 -1.25 4.17 6.22
CA LEU A 63 -0.96 3.86 4.82
C LEU A 63 -1.90 4.57 3.87
N PHE A 64 -3.19 4.60 4.22
CA PHE A 64 -4.23 5.10 3.34
C PHE A 64 -5.12 6.08 4.09
N SER A 65 -5.46 7.18 3.43
CA SER A 65 -6.37 8.16 3.98
C SER A 65 -7.16 8.81 2.85
N LEU A 66 -8.26 9.40 3.21
CA LEU A 66 -9.07 10.11 2.23
C LEU A 66 -8.56 11.54 2.10
N THR A 67 -8.54 12.04 0.88
CA THR A 67 -8.20 13.43 0.66
C THR A 67 -9.48 14.26 0.78
N GLU A 68 -9.32 15.46 1.26
CA GLU A 68 -10.45 16.37 1.39
C GLU A 68 -10.41 17.47 0.35
#